data_f723d83f6363ef90503053e98378a604
#
_entry.id   f723d83f6363ef90503053e98378a604
#
_cell.length_a   1.000
_cell.length_b   1.000
_cell.length_c   1.000
_cell.angle_alpha   90.00
_cell.angle_beta   90.00
_cell.angle_gamma   90.00
#
_symmetry.space_group_name_H-M   'P 1'
#
loop_
_entity.id
_entity.type
_entity.pdbx_description
1 polymer ?
#
loop_
_entity_poly.entity_id
_entity_poly.type
_entity_poly.pdbx_seq_one_letter_code
_entity_poly.pdbx_strand_id
1 'polypeptide(L)'
;MSPTAFLRASIAALLLLSGTAWADPAVWRISASADSELWLLGSVHYLREQDHPLPDVIEQLYARADALVMEIDLDDLDPTSIQTQFMLAALLPASSSLSSVIDADVYRLAKTTAGSLGLDIAALERVEPWLVALTLMDLGMTRLGFRSEQGLEQYLLGRAREDAKPIYGLESPTDQIRVFDGLRSEEQEALLAQTLAELDSAGQNMDELLMAWRDGSLATLTDKLSASFDDFPGLYEALVVDRNHRWIPELQRLAAQPGRHLVIVGALHLVGDNNVIDLLRERGLAVTPFSLP
;
A
#
# COMPACT_ATOMS: atom_id res chain seq x y z
N MET A 1 -26.58 -46.83 61.65
CA MET A 1 -25.74 -45.71 62.03
C MET A 1 -24.73 -45.56 60.92
N SER A 2 -24.90 -44.45 60.14
CA SER A 2 -24.31 -44.21 58.85
C SER A 2 -22.86 -43.72 58.93
N PRO A 3 -21.97 -44.10 58.00
CA PRO A 3 -20.83 -43.29 57.68
C PRO A 3 -20.98 -42.69 56.27
N THR A 4 -20.87 -41.41 56.26
CA THR A 4 -20.92 -40.54 55.12
C THR A 4 -19.70 -40.74 54.19
N ALA A 5 -19.96 -41.02 52.92
CA ALA A 5 -18.98 -41.08 51.86
C ALA A 5 -18.59 -39.65 51.41
N PHE A 6 -17.31 -39.29 51.51
CA PHE A 6 -16.72 -38.10 50.94
C PHE A 6 -16.44 -38.34 49.45
N LEU A 7 -17.23 -37.70 48.61
CA LEU A 7 -17.00 -37.64 47.18
C LEU A 7 -16.01 -36.51 46.89
N ARG A 8 -14.76 -36.85 46.57
CA ARG A 8 -13.77 -35.89 46.08
C ARG A 8 -14.03 -35.65 44.60
N ALA A 9 -14.68 -34.53 44.29
CA ALA A 9 -14.76 -34.02 42.94
C ALA A 9 -13.43 -33.33 42.59
N SER A 10 -12.62 -33.96 41.74
CA SER A 10 -11.46 -33.33 41.11
C SER A 10 -11.94 -32.45 39.97
N ILE A 11 -11.96 -31.15 40.19
CA ILE A 11 -12.17 -30.16 39.13
C ILE A 11 -10.83 -30.05 38.37
N ALA A 12 -10.72 -30.76 37.26
CA ALA A 12 -9.67 -30.48 36.27
C ALA A 12 -10.02 -29.18 35.59
N ALA A 13 -9.38 -28.10 36.01
CA ALA A 13 -9.41 -26.81 35.28
C ALA A 13 -8.66 -27.02 33.97
N LEU A 14 -9.41 -27.24 32.88
CA LEU A 14 -8.92 -27.08 31.52
C LEU A 14 -8.70 -25.60 31.32
N LEU A 15 -7.47 -25.14 31.52
CA LEU A 15 -7.00 -23.86 30.97
C LEU A 15 -6.98 -24.00 29.43
N LEU A 16 -8.11 -23.71 28.83
CA LEU A 16 -8.12 -23.31 27.41
C LEU A 16 -7.28 -22.05 27.33
N LEU A 17 -6.01 -22.21 27.04
CA LEU A 17 -5.20 -21.16 26.41
C LEU A 17 -5.83 -20.91 25.05
N SER A 18 -6.88 -20.08 25.03
CA SER A 18 -7.27 -19.35 23.84
C SER A 18 -6.10 -18.42 23.54
N GLY A 19 -5.09 -18.95 22.85
CA GLY A 19 -4.19 -18.10 22.10
C GLY A 19 -5.10 -17.26 21.22
N THR A 20 -5.14 -15.96 21.45
CA THR A 20 -5.62 -15.03 20.47
C THR A 20 -4.71 -15.25 19.27
N ALA A 21 -5.15 -16.09 18.33
CA ALA A 21 -4.55 -16.12 17.03
C ALA A 21 -4.75 -14.69 16.51
N TRP A 22 -3.70 -13.90 16.50
CA TRP A 22 -3.68 -12.66 15.79
C TRP A 22 -3.91 -13.06 14.34
N ALA A 23 -4.95 -12.53 13.72
CA ALA A 23 -5.15 -12.76 12.31
C ALA A 23 -3.95 -12.14 11.59
N ASP A 24 -3.38 -12.87 10.66
CA ASP A 24 -2.26 -12.37 9.86
C ASP A 24 -2.79 -11.51 8.70
N PRO A 25 -2.00 -10.57 8.18
CA PRO A 25 -2.30 -9.88 6.95
C PRO A 25 -2.65 -10.87 5.84
N ALA A 26 -3.58 -10.47 4.97
CA ALA A 26 -3.99 -11.33 3.88
C ALA A 26 -2.83 -11.54 2.89
N VAL A 27 -2.47 -12.80 2.72
CA VAL A 27 -1.45 -13.27 1.78
C VAL A 27 -2.07 -14.27 0.84
N TRP A 28 -1.68 -14.22 -0.42
CA TRP A 28 -2.09 -15.21 -1.41
C TRP A 28 -0.89 -15.95 -1.95
N ARG A 29 -1.08 -17.24 -2.18
CA ARG A 29 -0.13 -18.09 -2.88
C ARG A 29 -0.60 -18.26 -4.32
N ILE A 30 0.32 -18.03 -5.25
CA ILE A 30 0.13 -18.25 -6.67
C ILE A 30 1.03 -19.40 -7.08
N SER A 31 0.46 -20.41 -7.74
CA SER A 31 1.21 -21.60 -8.20
C SER A 31 0.89 -21.85 -9.66
N ALA A 32 1.92 -21.90 -10.49
CA ALA A 32 1.83 -22.28 -11.90
C ALA A 32 2.63 -23.57 -12.19
N SER A 33 3.63 -23.90 -11.35
CA SER A 33 4.43 -25.12 -11.47
C SER A 33 4.79 -25.68 -10.10
N ALA A 34 5.32 -26.91 -10.05
CA ALA A 34 5.74 -27.52 -8.79
C ALA A 34 6.99 -26.86 -8.18
N ASP A 35 7.83 -26.25 -9.01
CA ASP A 35 9.11 -25.67 -8.62
C ASP A 35 9.05 -24.15 -8.45
N SER A 36 7.87 -23.54 -8.61
CA SER A 36 7.66 -22.11 -8.41
C SER A 36 6.69 -21.85 -7.24
N GLU A 37 7.02 -20.86 -6.44
CA GLU A 37 6.14 -20.38 -5.39
C GLU A 37 6.17 -18.85 -5.37
N LEU A 38 5.03 -18.24 -5.58
CA LEU A 38 4.85 -16.81 -5.57
C LEU A 38 3.87 -16.45 -4.46
N TRP A 39 4.30 -15.62 -3.53
CA TRP A 39 3.42 -15.05 -2.50
C TRP A 39 3.12 -13.59 -2.86
N LEU A 40 1.87 -13.21 -2.73
CA LEU A 40 1.39 -11.87 -2.98
C LEU A 40 0.90 -11.27 -1.66
N LEU A 41 1.51 -10.17 -1.24
CA LEU A 41 1.26 -9.47 0.00
C LEU A 41 0.87 -8.01 -0.29
N GLY A 42 -0.23 -7.57 0.29
CA GLY A 42 -0.62 -6.16 0.28
C GLY A 42 0.20 -5.35 1.27
N SER A 43 0.73 -4.22 0.85
CA SER A 43 1.53 -3.32 1.68
C SER A 43 0.76 -2.09 2.13
N VAL A 44 1.31 -1.44 3.15
CA VAL A 44 0.93 -0.11 3.60
C VAL A 44 2.17 0.78 3.59
N HIS A 45 2.10 1.87 2.81
CA HIS A 45 3.24 2.76 2.56
C HIS A 45 3.67 3.59 3.78
N TYR A 46 2.75 3.86 4.71
CA TYR A 46 2.97 4.71 5.87
C TYR A 46 2.73 3.95 7.16
N LEU A 47 3.75 3.82 7.98
CA LEU A 47 3.67 3.23 9.33
C LEU A 47 4.32 4.17 10.35
N ARG A 48 4.10 3.88 11.63
CA ARG A 48 4.78 4.55 12.75
C ARG A 48 5.77 3.58 13.39
N GLU A 49 6.72 4.08 14.13
CA GLU A 49 7.65 3.25 14.91
C GLU A 49 6.92 2.25 15.81
N GLN A 50 5.81 2.67 16.42
CA GLN A 50 4.98 1.80 17.28
C GLN A 50 4.22 0.71 16.53
N ASP A 51 4.11 0.80 15.21
CA ASP A 51 3.47 -0.22 14.37
C ASP A 51 4.43 -1.38 14.06
N HIS A 52 5.68 -1.29 14.51
CA HIS A 52 6.64 -2.38 14.54
C HIS A 52 6.70 -3.06 15.91
N PRO A 53 7.01 -4.37 16.00
CA PRO A 53 7.37 -5.24 14.87
C PRO A 53 6.18 -5.53 13.94
N LEU A 54 6.50 -5.84 12.69
CA LEU A 54 5.51 -6.29 11.71
C LEU A 54 5.01 -7.69 12.06
N PRO A 55 3.84 -8.12 11.54
CA PRO A 55 3.34 -9.48 11.72
C PRO A 55 4.35 -10.56 11.32
N ASP A 56 4.46 -11.63 12.12
CA ASP A 56 5.45 -12.70 11.93
C ASP A 56 5.36 -13.38 10.55
N VAL A 57 4.18 -13.43 9.94
CA VAL A 57 3.99 -13.98 8.60
C VAL A 57 4.87 -13.27 7.56
N ILE A 58 5.03 -11.96 7.67
CA ILE A 58 5.86 -11.15 6.76
C ILE A 58 7.33 -11.57 6.88
N GLU A 59 7.82 -11.69 8.12
CA GLU A 59 9.18 -12.11 8.41
C GLU A 59 9.48 -13.52 7.86
N GLN A 60 8.53 -14.43 8.04
CA GLN A 60 8.68 -15.80 7.59
C GLN A 60 8.60 -15.90 6.06
N LEU A 61 7.75 -15.13 5.39
CA LEU A 61 7.70 -15.08 3.93
C LEU A 61 8.96 -14.46 3.36
N TYR A 62 9.44 -13.37 3.94
CA TYR A 62 10.72 -12.78 3.56
C TYR A 62 11.89 -13.78 3.68
N ALA A 63 11.97 -14.50 4.79
CA ALA A 63 13.03 -15.49 5.00
C ALA A 63 12.98 -16.67 4.00
N ARG A 64 11.78 -17.04 3.55
CA ARG A 64 11.58 -18.14 2.57
C ARG A 64 11.80 -17.68 1.14
N ALA A 65 11.57 -16.40 0.83
CA ALA A 65 11.70 -15.90 -0.53
C ALA A 65 13.15 -15.84 -0.99
N ASP A 66 13.39 -16.23 -2.23
CA ASP A 66 14.69 -16.12 -2.89
C ASP A 66 14.90 -14.71 -3.45
N ALA A 67 13.81 -14.00 -3.76
CA ALA A 67 13.83 -12.61 -4.25
C ALA A 67 12.56 -11.86 -3.81
N LEU A 68 12.66 -10.52 -3.77
CA LEU A 68 11.53 -9.62 -3.64
C LEU A 68 11.10 -9.11 -5.02
N VAL A 69 9.79 -8.88 -5.17
CA VAL A 69 9.22 -8.19 -6.32
C VAL A 69 8.37 -7.05 -5.77
N MET A 70 8.69 -5.83 -6.12
CA MET A 70 8.02 -4.62 -5.66
C MET A 70 7.36 -3.91 -6.83
N GLU A 71 6.52 -2.91 -6.57
CA GLU A 71 5.97 -2.08 -7.65
C GLU A 71 7.11 -1.47 -8.47
N ILE A 72 8.11 -0.91 -7.79
CA ILE A 72 9.33 -0.37 -8.40
C ILE A 72 10.55 -1.03 -7.76
N ASP A 73 11.56 -1.34 -8.57
CA ASP A 73 12.89 -1.65 -8.06
C ASP A 73 13.57 -0.35 -7.59
N LEU A 74 13.61 -0.18 -6.28
CA LEU A 74 14.23 0.99 -5.65
C LEU A 74 15.73 0.79 -5.35
N ASP A 75 16.28 -0.39 -5.58
CA ASP A 75 17.67 -0.69 -5.22
C ASP A 75 18.66 -0.07 -6.21
N ASP A 76 18.34 -0.12 -7.49
CA ASP A 76 19.20 0.42 -8.57
C ASP A 76 18.99 1.93 -8.83
N LEU A 77 18.20 2.63 -8.00
CA LEU A 77 17.81 4.00 -8.26
C LEU A 77 18.60 5.00 -7.39
N ASP A 78 19.11 6.05 -8.03
CA ASP A 78 19.56 7.23 -7.33
C ASP A 78 18.36 8.08 -6.86
N PRO A 79 18.13 8.21 -5.54
CA PRO A 79 16.98 8.95 -5.00
C PRO A 79 16.92 10.40 -5.50
N THR A 80 18.08 11.05 -5.68
CA THR A 80 18.16 12.45 -6.18
C THR A 80 17.69 12.55 -7.62
N SER A 81 18.03 11.56 -8.45
CA SER A 81 17.61 11.49 -9.84
C SER A 81 16.10 11.30 -9.94
N ILE A 82 15.52 10.41 -9.12
CA ILE A 82 14.06 10.19 -9.10
C ILE A 82 13.34 11.45 -8.67
N GLN A 83 13.74 12.06 -7.55
CA GLN A 83 13.14 13.29 -7.07
C GLN A 83 13.18 14.40 -8.14
N THR A 84 14.30 14.49 -8.85
CA THR A 84 14.45 15.45 -9.95
C THR A 84 13.47 15.16 -11.08
N GLN A 85 13.30 13.90 -11.47
CA GLN A 85 12.36 13.48 -12.51
C GLN A 85 10.91 13.80 -12.11
N PHE A 86 10.50 13.50 -10.87
CA PHE A 86 9.19 13.88 -10.34
C PHE A 86 8.97 15.39 -10.42
N MET A 87 9.94 16.18 -9.94
CA MET A 87 9.83 17.63 -9.96
C MET A 87 9.75 18.20 -11.39
N LEU A 88 10.54 17.66 -12.33
CA LEU A 88 10.52 18.12 -13.73
C LEU A 88 9.21 17.76 -14.44
N ALA A 89 8.68 16.56 -14.20
CA ALA A 89 7.40 16.13 -14.77
C ALA A 89 6.24 17.00 -14.27
N ALA A 90 6.27 17.37 -12.99
CA ALA A 90 5.22 18.17 -12.38
C ALA A 90 5.31 19.67 -12.64
N LEU A 91 6.23 20.16 -13.48
CA LEU A 91 6.36 21.60 -13.72
C LEU A 91 5.24 22.11 -14.65
N LEU A 92 4.43 23.03 -14.14
CA LEU A 92 3.46 23.77 -14.96
C LEU A 92 4.15 24.60 -16.04
N PRO A 93 3.51 24.76 -17.21
CA PRO A 93 3.96 25.70 -18.25
C PRO A 93 4.27 27.09 -17.68
N ALA A 94 5.24 27.82 -18.27
CA ALA A 94 5.70 29.10 -17.72
C ALA A 94 4.57 30.17 -17.59
N SER A 95 3.51 30.04 -18.38
CA SER A 95 2.33 30.92 -18.36
C SER A 95 1.28 30.52 -17.32
N SER A 96 1.43 29.40 -16.62
CA SER A 96 0.42 28.83 -15.70
C SER A 96 0.93 28.84 -14.27
N SER A 97 0.02 28.84 -13.33
CA SER A 97 0.26 28.67 -11.89
C SER A 97 -0.78 27.73 -11.32
N LEU A 98 -0.50 27.12 -10.17
CA LEU A 98 -1.47 26.28 -9.46
C LEU A 98 -2.81 27.01 -9.31
N SER A 99 -2.79 28.26 -8.84
CA SER A 99 -3.99 29.11 -8.67
C SER A 99 -4.74 29.41 -9.97
N SER A 100 -4.13 29.20 -11.14
CA SER A 100 -4.78 29.42 -12.45
C SER A 100 -5.32 28.15 -13.10
N VAL A 101 -4.94 26.95 -12.60
CA VAL A 101 -5.29 25.65 -13.21
C VAL A 101 -6.27 24.83 -12.39
N ILE A 102 -6.61 25.28 -11.17
CA ILE A 102 -7.60 24.66 -10.32
C ILE A 102 -8.68 25.65 -9.87
N ASP A 103 -9.81 25.12 -9.40
CA ASP A 103 -10.88 25.94 -8.84
C ASP A 103 -10.43 26.80 -7.65
N ALA A 104 -10.97 28.01 -7.55
CA ALA A 104 -10.58 28.97 -6.52
C ALA A 104 -10.88 28.49 -5.08
N ASP A 105 -11.89 27.65 -4.89
CA ASP A 105 -12.24 27.10 -3.57
C ASP A 105 -11.24 25.98 -3.20
N VAL A 106 -10.87 25.14 -4.16
CA VAL A 106 -9.83 24.10 -3.98
C VAL A 106 -8.48 24.77 -3.66
N TYR A 107 -8.11 25.82 -4.40
CA TYR A 107 -6.89 26.58 -4.12
C TYR A 107 -6.88 27.19 -2.72
N ARG A 108 -8.01 27.78 -2.29
CA ARG A 108 -8.12 28.38 -0.96
C ARG A 108 -7.99 27.33 0.14
N LEU A 109 -8.60 26.16 -0.04
CA LEU A 109 -8.49 25.03 0.89
C LEU A 109 -7.04 24.52 0.92
N ALA A 110 -6.40 24.30 -0.24
CA ALA A 110 -5.00 23.89 -0.34
C ALA A 110 -4.07 24.86 0.39
N LYS A 111 -4.26 26.17 0.20
CA LYS A 111 -3.50 27.22 0.89
C LYS A 111 -3.66 27.15 2.42
N THR A 112 -4.89 26.97 2.89
CA THR A 112 -5.19 26.86 4.33
C THR A 112 -4.55 25.63 4.93
N THR A 113 -4.69 24.48 4.26
CA THR A 113 -4.12 23.20 4.69
C THR A 113 -2.60 23.25 4.67
N ALA A 114 -1.97 23.73 3.60
CA ALA A 114 -0.53 23.90 3.53
C ALA A 114 0.00 24.77 4.69
N GLY A 115 -0.64 25.91 4.95
CA GLY A 115 -0.28 26.78 6.08
C GLY A 115 -0.40 26.09 7.44
N SER A 116 -1.44 25.26 7.64
CA SER A 116 -1.59 24.47 8.87
C SER A 116 -0.48 23.43 9.04
N LEU A 117 0.04 22.91 7.94
CA LEU A 117 1.15 21.95 7.89
C LEU A 117 2.53 22.60 7.91
N GLY A 118 2.59 23.94 7.96
CA GLY A 118 3.84 24.70 8.03
C GLY A 118 4.48 24.99 6.66
N LEU A 119 3.74 24.81 5.57
CA LEU A 119 4.17 25.05 4.21
C LEU A 119 3.52 26.32 3.62
N ASP A 120 4.31 27.20 3.02
CA ASP A 120 3.74 28.27 2.18
C ASP A 120 3.38 27.72 0.80
N ILE A 121 2.09 27.80 0.45
CA ILE A 121 1.58 27.34 -0.85
C ILE A 121 2.31 28.01 -2.02
N ALA A 122 2.88 29.19 -1.84
CA ALA A 122 3.66 29.87 -2.87
C ALA A 122 4.86 29.04 -3.38
N ALA A 123 5.40 28.15 -2.54
CA ALA A 123 6.45 27.21 -2.95
C ALA A 123 5.97 26.16 -3.98
N LEU A 124 4.66 25.94 -4.05
CA LEU A 124 4.02 24.96 -4.95
C LEU A 124 3.28 25.61 -6.14
N GLU A 125 3.37 26.93 -6.32
CA GLU A 125 2.66 27.64 -7.40
C GLU A 125 3.07 27.22 -8.80
N ARG A 126 4.24 26.60 -8.94
CA ARG A 126 4.80 26.21 -10.24
C ARG A 126 4.67 24.73 -10.55
N VAL A 127 4.00 23.97 -9.69
CA VAL A 127 3.83 22.53 -9.88
C VAL A 127 2.37 22.16 -10.12
N GLU A 128 2.17 21.04 -10.77
CA GLU A 128 0.86 20.48 -11.10
C GLU A 128 0.09 20.03 -9.85
N PRO A 129 -1.25 20.03 -9.87
CA PRO A 129 -2.08 19.69 -8.71
C PRO A 129 -1.80 18.32 -8.12
N TRP A 130 -1.42 17.32 -8.93
CA TRP A 130 -1.09 15.99 -8.43
C TRP A 130 0.11 15.99 -7.48
N LEU A 131 1.16 16.77 -7.76
CA LEU A 131 2.32 16.84 -6.88
C LEU A 131 2.01 17.64 -5.61
N VAL A 132 1.12 18.64 -5.70
CA VAL A 132 0.60 19.35 -4.53
C VAL A 132 -0.15 18.36 -3.61
N ALA A 133 -1.02 17.52 -4.17
CA ALA A 133 -1.75 16.50 -3.43
C ALA A 133 -0.80 15.54 -2.68
N LEU A 134 0.17 14.95 -3.38
CA LEU A 134 1.16 14.06 -2.76
C LEU A 134 1.98 14.75 -1.68
N THR A 135 2.38 16.01 -1.91
CA THR A 135 3.15 16.79 -0.92
C THR A 135 2.35 17.06 0.36
N LEU A 136 1.08 17.47 0.22
CA LEU A 136 0.24 17.75 1.37
C LEU A 136 -0.14 16.48 2.13
N MET A 137 -0.35 15.37 1.41
CA MET A 137 -0.59 14.06 2.04
C MET A 137 0.63 13.63 2.87
N ASP A 138 1.83 13.69 2.32
CA ASP A 138 3.07 13.31 3.02
C ASP A 138 3.30 14.16 4.28
N LEU A 139 3.12 15.48 4.17
CA LEU A 139 3.21 16.39 5.32
C LEU A 139 2.14 16.11 6.37
N GLY A 140 0.90 15.84 5.95
CA GLY A 140 -0.20 15.48 6.84
C GLY A 140 0.07 14.19 7.59
N MET A 141 0.46 13.14 6.89
CA MET A 141 0.84 11.85 7.48
C MET A 141 2.02 11.99 8.43
N THR A 142 3.03 12.76 8.03
CA THR A 142 4.19 13.08 8.88
C THR A 142 3.78 13.77 10.18
N ARG A 143 2.84 14.71 10.14
CA ARG A 143 2.33 15.40 11.33
C ARG A 143 1.58 14.47 12.29
N LEU A 144 0.96 13.42 11.77
CA LEU A 144 0.28 12.37 12.53
C LEU A 144 1.25 11.31 13.09
N GLY A 145 2.55 11.43 12.79
CA GLY A 145 3.59 10.50 13.23
C GLY A 145 3.84 9.33 12.29
N PHE A 146 3.11 9.24 11.18
CA PHE A 146 3.36 8.26 10.14
C PHE A 146 4.57 8.68 9.29
N ARG A 147 5.32 7.69 8.78
CA ARG A 147 6.50 7.88 7.95
C ARG A 147 6.52 6.86 6.83
N SER A 148 6.84 7.28 5.63
CA SER A 148 7.04 6.37 4.49
C SER A 148 8.28 5.50 4.71
N GLU A 149 9.31 6.00 5.39
CA GLU A 149 10.51 5.23 5.74
C GLU A 149 10.23 4.07 6.70
N GLN A 150 9.12 4.10 7.42
CA GLN A 150 8.65 3.02 8.28
C GLN A 150 7.72 2.06 7.55
N GLY A 151 7.27 2.41 6.33
CA GLY A 151 6.38 1.59 5.51
C GLY A 151 6.96 0.21 5.20
N LEU A 152 6.07 -0.74 4.89
CA LEU A 152 6.45 -2.14 4.67
C LEU A 152 7.51 -2.28 3.56
N GLU A 153 7.36 -1.53 2.47
CA GLU A 153 8.29 -1.58 1.34
C GLU A 153 9.70 -1.17 1.75
N GLN A 154 9.82 -0.03 2.45
CA GLN A 154 11.13 0.47 2.89
C GLN A 154 11.77 -0.45 3.92
N TYR A 155 10.97 -1.01 4.81
CA TYR A 155 11.45 -2.00 5.78
C TYR A 155 12.04 -3.23 5.08
N LEU A 156 11.30 -3.82 4.14
CA LEU A 156 11.76 -5.02 3.42
C LEU A 156 12.90 -4.72 2.44
N LEU A 157 12.90 -3.53 1.82
CA LEU A 157 14.01 -3.05 0.98
C LEU A 157 15.31 -2.95 1.77
N GLY A 158 15.26 -2.34 2.97
CA GLY A 158 16.42 -2.23 3.85
C GLY A 158 17.02 -3.60 4.18
N ARG A 159 16.16 -4.55 4.55
CA ARG A 159 16.58 -5.92 4.85
C ARG A 159 17.14 -6.66 3.63
N ALA A 160 16.50 -6.50 2.47
CA ALA A 160 16.96 -7.14 1.24
C ALA A 160 18.36 -6.66 0.84
N ARG A 161 18.67 -5.38 1.05
CA ARG A 161 20.00 -4.81 0.84
C ARG A 161 21.03 -5.41 1.80
N GLU A 162 20.69 -5.53 3.10
CA GLU A 162 21.57 -6.16 4.09
C GLU A 162 21.86 -7.63 3.77
N ASP A 163 20.85 -8.36 3.31
CA ASP A 163 20.94 -9.78 2.98
C ASP A 163 21.43 -10.04 1.55
N ALA A 164 21.68 -9.00 0.74
CA ALA A 164 21.99 -9.07 -0.69
C ALA A 164 20.95 -9.90 -1.48
N LYS A 165 19.68 -9.82 -1.07
CA LYS A 165 18.57 -10.51 -1.71
C LYS A 165 18.15 -9.75 -2.98
N PRO A 166 18.00 -10.40 -4.14
CA PRO A 166 17.56 -9.73 -5.37
C PRO A 166 16.21 -9.04 -5.23
N ILE A 167 16.10 -7.87 -5.84
CA ILE A 167 14.87 -7.08 -5.91
C ILE A 167 14.54 -6.86 -7.37
N TYR A 168 13.25 -6.91 -7.72
CA TYR A 168 12.72 -6.66 -9.06
C TYR A 168 11.53 -5.71 -8.98
N GLY A 169 11.35 -4.88 -10.01
CA GLY A 169 10.19 -4.00 -10.15
C GLY A 169 9.17 -4.56 -11.15
N LEU A 170 7.88 -4.37 -10.86
CA LEU A 170 6.79 -4.62 -11.81
C LEU A 170 6.67 -3.49 -12.84
N GLU A 171 7.10 -2.30 -12.49
CA GLU A 171 7.12 -1.11 -13.33
C GLU A 171 8.36 -0.26 -13.05
N SER A 172 8.67 0.67 -13.93
CA SER A 172 9.75 1.63 -13.75
C SER A 172 9.26 2.88 -12.99
N PRO A 173 10.16 3.67 -12.37
CA PRO A 173 9.81 4.97 -11.80
C PRO A 173 9.16 5.92 -12.82
N THR A 174 9.62 5.87 -14.08
CA THR A 174 9.03 6.65 -15.16
C THR A 174 7.59 6.25 -15.43
N ASP A 175 7.24 4.97 -15.29
CA ASP A 175 5.85 4.52 -15.45
C ASP A 175 4.97 5.07 -14.34
N GLN A 176 5.42 5.10 -13.09
CA GLN A 176 4.67 5.73 -11.98
C GLN A 176 4.52 7.24 -12.17
N ILE A 177 5.58 7.94 -12.57
CA ILE A 177 5.48 9.37 -12.87
C ILE A 177 4.40 9.61 -13.93
N ARG A 178 4.39 8.83 -15.02
CA ARG A 178 3.41 8.96 -16.10
C ARG A 178 1.97 8.71 -15.66
N VAL A 179 1.75 7.91 -14.62
CA VAL A 179 0.41 7.71 -14.07
C VAL A 179 -0.15 9.02 -13.54
N PHE A 180 0.64 9.78 -12.78
CA PHE A 180 0.21 11.07 -12.22
C PHE A 180 0.24 12.20 -13.25
N ASP A 181 1.34 12.32 -14.00
CA ASP A 181 1.54 13.34 -15.05
C ASP A 181 0.55 13.18 -16.22
N GLY A 182 0.11 11.96 -16.49
CA GLY A 182 -0.89 11.64 -17.51
C GLY A 182 -2.34 11.87 -17.09
N LEU A 183 -2.63 12.21 -15.85
CA LEU A 183 -3.97 12.54 -15.39
C LEU A 183 -4.46 13.82 -16.09
N ARG A 184 -5.71 13.83 -16.50
CA ARG A 184 -6.34 15.05 -17.04
C ARG A 184 -6.43 16.12 -15.95
N SER A 185 -6.49 17.38 -16.34
CA SER A 185 -6.53 18.50 -15.38
C SER A 185 -7.62 18.35 -14.33
N GLU A 186 -8.81 17.88 -14.74
CA GLU A 186 -9.94 17.63 -13.83
C GLU A 186 -9.65 16.48 -12.84
N GLU A 187 -8.91 15.47 -13.26
CA GLU A 187 -8.52 14.33 -12.41
C GLU A 187 -7.43 14.73 -11.41
N GLN A 188 -6.48 15.55 -11.83
CA GLN A 188 -5.46 16.11 -10.94
C GLN A 188 -6.07 17.03 -9.87
N GLU A 189 -7.03 17.88 -10.26
CA GLU A 189 -7.76 18.73 -9.32
C GLU A 189 -8.59 17.87 -8.35
N ALA A 190 -9.26 16.84 -8.86
CA ALA A 190 -10.02 15.90 -8.06
C ALA A 190 -9.16 15.18 -7.03
N LEU A 191 -7.96 14.70 -7.43
CA LEU A 191 -6.99 14.10 -6.52
C LEU A 191 -6.58 15.06 -5.40
N LEU A 192 -6.32 16.33 -5.75
CA LEU A 192 -5.99 17.35 -4.75
C LEU A 192 -7.17 17.62 -3.82
N ALA A 193 -8.37 17.82 -4.35
CA ALA A 193 -9.57 18.08 -3.56
C ALA A 193 -9.88 16.94 -2.59
N GLN A 194 -9.78 15.69 -3.05
CA GLN A 194 -9.96 14.50 -2.23
C GLN A 194 -8.91 14.42 -1.12
N THR A 195 -7.64 14.59 -1.46
CA THR A 195 -6.55 14.61 -0.46
C THR A 195 -6.82 15.63 0.63
N LEU A 196 -7.26 16.83 0.27
CA LEU A 196 -7.59 17.88 1.23
C LEU A 196 -8.77 17.52 2.14
N ALA A 197 -9.79 16.86 1.59
CA ALA A 197 -10.97 16.44 2.36
C ALA A 197 -10.63 15.29 3.34
N GLU A 198 -9.74 14.40 2.96
CA GLU A 198 -9.36 13.24 3.78
C GLU A 198 -8.37 13.57 4.91
N LEU A 199 -7.55 14.62 4.75
CA LEU A 199 -6.51 14.96 5.73
C LEU A 199 -7.04 15.24 7.14
N ASP A 200 -8.25 15.77 7.29
CA ASP A 200 -8.83 16.06 8.60
C ASP A 200 -9.16 14.78 9.40
N SER A 201 -9.49 13.68 8.72
CA SER A 201 -9.80 12.38 9.32
C SER A 201 -8.69 11.35 9.13
N ALA A 202 -7.56 11.73 8.51
CA ALA A 202 -6.52 10.81 8.10
C ALA A 202 -5.98 9.93 9.24
N GLY A 203 -5.81 10.48 10.45
CA GLY A 203 -5.31 9.73 11.60
C GLY A 203 -6.21 8.56 12.00
N GLN A 204 -7.51 8.80 12.13
CA GLN A 204 -8.48 7.76 12.45
C GLN A 204 -8.61 6.74 11.31
N ASN A 205 -8.70 7.21 10.08
CA ASN A 205 -8.81 6.35 8.90
C ASN A 205 -7.61 5.42 8.77
N MET A 206 -6.40 5.93 9.02
CA MET A 206 -5.17 5.13 9.00
C MET A 206 -5.13 4.09 10.11
N ASP A 207 -5.53 4.43 11.33
CA ASP A 207 -5.57 3.46 12.42
C ASP A 207 -6.53 2.30 12.12
N GLU A 208 -7.71 2.59 11.59
CA GLU A 208 -8.68 1.58 11.18
C GLU A 208 -8.21 0.75 9.98
N LEU A 209 -7.54 1.39 9.01
CA LEU A 209 -6.92 0.71 7.87
C LEU A 209 -5.82 -0.26 8.33
N LEU A 210 -4.94 0.19 9.22
CA LEU A 210 -3.86 -0.63 9.76
C LEU A 210 -4.36 -1.81 10.57
N MET A 211 -5.42 -1.64 11.37
CA MET A 211 -6.07 -2.76 12.06
C MET A 211 -6.61 -3.77 11.06
N ALA A 212 -7.38 -3.30 10.05
CA ALA A 212 -7.94 -4.18 9.02
C ALA A 212 -6.85 -4.91 8.21
N TRP A 213 -5.75 -4.22 7.91
CA TRP A 213 -4.60 -4.81 7.23
C TRP A 213 -3.93 -5.90 8.07
N ARG A 214 -3.65 -5.62 9.36
CA ARG A 214 -3.04 -6.58 10.29
C ARG A 214 -3.91 -7.81 10.49
N ASP A 215 -5.21 -7.62 10.55
CA ASP A 215 -6.19 -8.70 10.80
C ASP A 215 -6.61 -9.43 9.50
N GLY A 216 -6.06 -9.04 8.35
CA GLY A 216 -6.41 -9.62 7.05
C GLY A 216 -7.89 -9.43 6.67
N SER A 217 -8.54 -8.39 7.18
CA SER A 217 -9.97 -8.09 6.94
C SER A 217 -10.17 -7.46 5.57
N LEU A 218 -10.24 -8.31 4.52
CA LEU A 218 -10.40 -7.87 3.13
C LEU A 218 -11.65 -7.02 2.91
N ALA A 219 -12.77 -7.37 3.55
CA ALA A 219 -14.00 -6.58 3.41
C ALA A 219 -13.82 -5.14 3.90
N THR A 220 -13.23 -4.97 5.10
CA THR A 220 -12.94 -3.62 5.64
C THR A 220 -11.91 -2.88 4.81
N LEU A 221 -10.87 -3.57 4.30
CA LEU A 221 -9.89 -2.97 3.39
C LEU A 221 -10.56 -2.51 2.09
N THR A 222 -11.41 -3.36 1.49
CA THR A 222 -12.16 -3.00 0.29
C THR A 222 -13.01 -1.76 0.54
N ASP A 223 -13.85 -1.78 1.58
CA ASP A 223 -14.77 -0.67 1.87
C ASP A 223 -14.01 0.64 2.08
N LYS A 224 -12.91 0.62 2.83
CA LYS A 224 -12.14 1.84 3.13
C LYS A 224 -11.32 2.34 1.94
N LEU A 225 -10.64 1.45 1.22
CA LEU A 225 -9.78 1.84 0.12
C LEU A 225 -10.56 2.19 -1.15
N SER A 226 -11.72 1.53 -1.40
CA SER A 226 -12.56 1.84 -2.56
C SER A 226 -13.38 3.11 -2.37
N ALA A 227 -13.85 3.38 -1.13
CA ALA A 227 -14.66 4.57 -0.85
C ALA A 227 -13.95 5.90 -1.23
N SER A 228 -12.62 5.92 -1.15
CA SER A 228 -11.81 7.08 -1.57
C SER A 228 -11.93 7.40 -3.06
N PHE A 229 -12.46 6.48 -3.88
CA PHE A 229 -12.54 6.64 -5.34
C PHE A 229 -13.98 6.69 -5.87
N ASP A 230 -15.00 6.58 -5.01
CA ASP A 230 -16.42 6.53 -5.42
C ASP A 230 -16.81 7.72 -6.31
N ASP A 231 -16.35 8.91 -5.97
CA ASP A 231 -16.60 10.14 -6.73
C ASP A 231 -15.62 10.35 -7.90
N PHE A 232 -14.56 9.54 -8.00
CA PHE A 232 -13.45 9.74 -8.93
C PHE A 232 -13.04 8.45 -9.65
N PRO A 233 -13.94 7.79 -10.40
CA PRO A 233 -13.64 6.51 -11.05
C PRO A 233 -12.46 6.57 -12.03
N GLY A 234 -12.22 7.71 -12.67
CA GLY A 234 -11.07 7.90 -13.56
C GLY A 234 -9.73 7.84 -12.82
N LEU A 235 -9.68 8.30 -11.55
CA LEU A 235 -8.49 8.14 -10.72
C LEU A 235 -8.25 6.67 -10.36
N TYR A 236 -9.30 5.94 -9.98
CA TYR A 236 -9.18 4.50 -9.71
C TYR A 236 -8.68 3.73 -10.92
N GLU A 237 -9.23 4.03 -12.09
CA GLU A 237 -8.78 3.42 -13.35
C GLU A 237 -7.28 3.65 -13.57
N ALA A 238 -6.81 4.89 -13.52
CA ALA A 238 -5.41 5.23 -13.79
C ALA A 238 -4.44 4.73 -12.73
N LEU A 239 -4.78 4.90 -11.44
CA LEU A 239 -3.88 4.59 -10.31
C LEU A 239 -3.85 3.12 -9.94
N VAL A 240 -4.91 2.35 -10.28
CA VAL A 240 -5.08 0.97 -9.84
C VAL A 240 -5.28 0.02 -11.02
N VAL A 241 -6.39 0.16 -11.77
CA VAL A 241 -6.83 -0.84 -12.75
C VAL A 241 -5.82 -0.99 -13.89
N ASP A 242 -5.43 0.12 -14.52
CA ASP A 242 -4.45 0.12 -15.62
C ASP A 242 -3.09 -0.46 -15.19
N ARG A 243 -2.67 -0.18 -13.96
CA ARG A 243 -1.43 -0.72 -13.40
C ARG A 243 -1.55 -2.22 -13.16
N ASN A 244 -2.65 -2.68 -12.57
CA ASN A 244 -2.92 -4.10 -12.36
C ASN A 244 -2.84 -4.87 -13.68
N HIS A 245 -3.50 -4.39 -14.73
CA HIS A 245 -3.45 -5.01 -16.05
C HIS A 245 -2.03 -5.07 -16.63
N ARG A 246 -1.21 -4.02 -16.44
CA ARG A 246 0.19 -4.00 -16.91
C ARG A 246 1.07 -5.00 -16.15
N TRP A 247 0.81 -5.27 -14.88
CA TRP A 247 1.60 -6.19 -14.06
C TRP A 247 1.30 -7.67 -14.33
N ILE A 248 0.10 -8.01 -14.80
CA ILE A 248 -0.31 -9.41 -15.00
C ILE A 248 0.67 -10.22 -15.85
N PRO A 249 1.15 -9.76 -17.02
CA PRO A 249 2.11 -10.55 -17.83
C PRO A 249 3.39 -10.88 -17.07
N GLU A 250 3.91 -9.95 -16.28
CA GLU A 250 5.12 -10.17 -15.50
C GLU A 250 4.88 -11.13 -14.34
N LEU A 251 3.76 -11.00 -13.64
CA LEU A 251 3.38 -11.92 -12.57
C LEU A 251 3.15 -13.34 -13.10
N GLN A 252 2.58 -13.51 -14.31
CA GLN A 252 2.45 -14.81 -14.98
C GLN A 252 3.83 -15.40 -15.32
N ARG A 253 4.75 -14.56 -15.82
CA ARG A 253 6.12 -14.97 -16.13
C ARG A 253 6.85 -15.46 -14.87
N LEU A 254 6.77 -14.72 -13.78
CA LEU A 254 7.37 -15.07 -12.50
C LEU A 254 6.78 -16.37 -11.93
N ALA A 255 5.45 -16.51 -11.98
CA ALA A 255 4.77 -17.72 -11.52
C ALA A 255 5.16 -18.97 -12.30
N ALA A 256 5.58 -18.84 -13.57
CA ALA A 256 6.02 -19.95 -14.41
C ALA A 256 7.52 -20.29 -14.25
N GLN A 257 8.31 -19.41 -13.62
CA GLN A 257 9.74 -19.61 -13.41
C GLN A 257 10.02 -20.34 -12.09
N PRO A 258 11.05 -21.22 -12.04
CA PRO A 258 11.49 -21.79 -10.77
C PRO A 258 11.96 -20.70 -9.80
N GLY A 259 11.70 -20.92 -8.52
CA GLY A 259 12.10 -20.01 -7.44
C GLY A 259 10.93 -19.55 -6.57
N ARG A 260 11.27 -18.87 -5.51
CA ARG A 260 10.33 -18.38 -4.50
C ARG A 260 10.38 -16.84 -4.48
N HIS A 261 9.28 -16.22 -4.84
CA HIS A 261 9.20 -14.77 -4.94
C HIS A 261 8.17 -14.22 -3.96
N LEU A 262 8.53 -13.20 -3.19
CA LEU A 262 7.59 -12.42 -2.40
C LEU A 262 7.26 -11.13 -3.17
N VAL A 263 6.04 -11.06 -3.69
CA VAL A 263 5.50 -9.89 -4.40
C VAL A 263 4.81 -8.98 -3.40
N ILE A 264 5.20 -7.72 -3.38
CA ILE A 264 4.72 -6.71 -2.46
C ILE A 264 4.17 -5.55 -3.29
N VAL A 265 2.85 -5.34 -3.21
CA VAL A 265 2.15 -4.23 -3.88
C VAL A 265 1.20 -3.57 -2.89
N GLY A 266 0.87 -2.31 -3.10
CA GLY A 266 -0.08 -1.61 -2.23
C GLY A 266 -1.39 -2.38 -2.05
N ALA A 267 -1.90 -2.43 -0.83
CA ALA A 267 -3.08 -3.24 -0.48
C ALA A 267 -4.30 -2.94 -1.37
N LEU A 268 -4.41 -1.72 -1.89
CA LEU A 268 -5.47 -1.31 -2.81
C LEU A 268 -5.47 -2.14 -4.11
N HIS A 269 -4.32 -2.62 -4.58
CA HIS A 269 -4.21 -3.45 -5.79
C HIS A 269 -4.76 -4.87 -5.61
N LEU A 270 -5.04 -5.29 -4.37
CA LEU A 270 -5.49 -6.64 -4.02
C LEU A 270 -6.96 -6.73 -3.62
N VAL A 271 -7.66 -5.59 -3.60
CA VAL A 271 -9.07 -5.49 -3.22
C VAL A 271 -9.87 -4.72 -4.28
N GLY A 272 -11.20 -4.76 -4.19
CA GLY A 272 -12.09 -4.08 -5.15
C GLY A 272 -12.13 -4.75 -6.52
N ASP A 273 -12.69 -4.03 -7.49
CA ASP A 273 -12.85 -4.51 -8.85
C ASP A 273 -11.52 -4.49 -9.63
N ASN A 274 -11.33 -5.43 -10.55
CA ASN A 274 -10.10 -5.56 -11.36
C ASN A 274 -8.81 -5.66 -10.51
N ASN A 275 -8.91 -6.22 -9.30
CA ASN A 275 -7.74 -6.47 -8.46
C ASN A 275 -6.82 -7.55 -9.07
N VAL A 276 -5.56 -7.54 -8.69
CA VAL A 276 -4.52 -8.45 -9.23
C VAL A 276 -4.89 -9.92 -9.01
N ILE A 277 -5.54 -10.26 -7.89
CA ILE A 277 -5.91 -11.64 -7.55
C ILE A 277 -6.90 -12.20 -8.57
N ASP A 278 -7.97 -11.44 -8.85
CA ASP A 278 -9.01 -11.87 -9.76
C ASP A 278 -8.51 -11.87 -11.20
N LEU A 279 -7.73 -10.89 -11.61
CA LEU A 279 -7.09 -10.87 -12.92
C LEU A 279 -6.17 -12.06 -13.15
N LEU A 280 -5.42 -12.51 -12.14
CA LEU A 280 -4.58 -13.72 -12.25
C LEU A 280 -5.43 -15.00 -12.35
N ARG A 281 -6.54 -15.08 -11.60
CA ARG A 281 -7.51 -16.18 -11.69
C ARG A 281 -8.15 -16.26 -13.07
N GLU A 282 -8.54 -15.15 -13.66
CA GLU A 282 -9.07 -15.07 -15.03
C GLU A 282 -8.07 -15.55 -16.08
N ARG A 283 -6.78 -15.44 -15.81
CA ARG A 283 -5.69 -15.98 -16.65
C ARG A 283 -5.38 -17.44 -16.37
N GLY A 284 -6.17 -18.10 -15.52
CA GLY A 284 -6.08 -19.54 -15.24
C GLY A 284 -5.05 -19.92 -14.18
N LEU A 285 -4.49 -18.96 -13.44
CA LEU A 285 -3.58 -19.26 -12.34
C LEU A 285 -4.35 -19.68 -11.08
N ALA A 286 -3.79 -20.64 -10.36
CA ALA A 286 -4.30 -21.01 -9.04
C ALA A 286 -3.85 -19.98 -8.01
N VAL A 287 -4.78 -19.11 -7.56
CA VAL A 287 -4.55 -18.10 -6.52
C VAL A 287 -5.38 -18.46 -5.30
N THR A 288 -4.71 -18.84 -4.23
CA THR A 288 -5.34 -19.31 -2.99
C THR A 288 -4.86 -18.49 -1.78
N PRO A 289 -5.72 -18.23 -0.80
CA PRO A 289 -5.27 -17.68 0.47
C PRO A 289 -4.13 -18.54 1.06
N PHE A 290 -3.14 -17.87 1.62
CA PHE A 290 -2.03 -18.52 2.30
C PHE A 290 -2.03 -18.16 3.77
N SER A 291 -1.85 -19.16 4.63
CA SER A 291 -1.58 -19.00 6.04
C SER A 291 -0.39 -19.89 6.42
N LEU A 292 0.35 -19.45 7.41
CA LEU A 292 1.43 -20.26 7.95
C LEU A 292 0.85 -21.51 8.63
N PRO A 293 1.54 -22.66 8.53
CA PRO A 293 1.12 -23.90 9.18
C PRO A 293 1.20 -23.82 10.70
#